data_e10083be8f29ea299838cda898a48df6
#
_entry.id   e10083be8f29ea299838cda898a48df6
#
_cell.length_a   1.000
_cell.length_b   1.000
_cell.length_c   1.000
_cell.angle_alpha   90.00
_cell.angle_beta   90.00
_cell.angle_gamma   90.00
#
_symmetry.space_group_name_H-M   'P 1'
#
loop_
_entity.id
_entity.type
_entity.pdbx_description
1 polymer ?
#
loop_
_entity_poly.entity_id
_entity_poly.type
_entity_poly.pdbx_seq_one_letter_code
_entity_poly.pdbx_strand_id
1 'polypeptide(L)' 'ALRLEEAKQLLETGDLQVEAIAEEVGYQDTSFFGRLFRRKVGLTPQQYRLRFGSLRRSLGGGRGR' A
#
# COMPACT_ATOMS: atom_id res chain seq x y z
N ALA A 1 -14.41 1.09 4.39
CA ALA A 1 -13.54 0.81 5.53
C ALA A 1 -12.64 -0.37 5.23
N LEU A 2 -13.23 -1.39 4.73
CA LEU A 2 -12.47 -2.60 4.47
C LEU A 2 -11.51 -2.45 3.31
N ARG A 3 -11.83 -1.56 2.41
CA ARG A 3 -10.98 -1.36 1.23
C ARG A 3 -9.61 -0.83 1.61
N LEU A 4 -9.55 0.05 2.59
CA LEU A 4 -8.25 0.57 3.00
C LEU A 4 -7.41 -0.51 3.66
N GLU A 5 -8.03 -1.42 4.39
CA GLU A 5 -7.29 -2.52 4.98
C GLU A 5 -6.70 -3.41 3.90
N GLU A 6 -7.46 -3.69 2.86
CA GLU A 6 -6.95 -4.46 1.75
C GLU A 6 -5.79 -3.74 1.07
N ALA A 7 -5.94 -2.43 0.90
CA ALA A 7 -4.87 -1.65 0.28
C ALA A 7 -3.59 -1.73 1.09
N LYS A 8 -3.71 -1.65 2.42
CA LYS A 8 -2.55 -1.75 3.28
C LYS A 8 -1.84 -3.09 3.09
N GLN A 9 -2.60 -4.16 3.04
CA GLN A 9 -2.02 -5.47 2.84
C GLN A 9 -1.31 -5.58 1.50
N LEU A 10 -1.92 -5.05 0.45
CA LEU A 10 -1.30 -5.10 -0.87
C LEU A 10 -0.02 -4.27 -0.91
N LEU A 11 -0.01 -3.15 -0.20
CA LEU A 11 1.18 -2.33 -0.14
C LEU A 11 2.31 -3.03 0.63
N GLU A 12 1.94 -3.80 1.64
CA GLU A 12 2.93 -4.47 2.48
C GLU A 12 3.50 -5.72 1.85
N THR A 13 2.69 -6.45 1.10
CA THR A 13 3.07 -7.80 0.71
C THR A 13 3.34 -7.97 -0.77
N GLY A 14 2.96 -7.03 -1.62
CA GLY A 14 3.07 -7.22 -3.04
C GLY A 14 3.91 -6.19 -3.72
N ASP A 15 4.00 -6.31 -5.03
CA ASP A 15 4.76 -5.39 -5.85
C ASP A 15 3.87 -4.56 -6.75
N LEU A 16 2.56 -4.60 -6.54
CA LEU A 16 1.66 -3.81 -7.35
C LEU A 16 1.91 -2.34 -7.16
N GLN A 17 1.82 -1.59 -8.24
CA GLN A 17 1.93 -0.15 -8.15
C GLN A 17 0.68 0.43 -7.50
N VAL A 18 0.81 1.64 -6.96
CA VAL A 18 -0.29 2.26 -6.24
C VAL A 18 -1.54 2.37 -7.11
N GLU A 19 -1.36 2.69 -8.39
CA GLU A 19 -2.51 2.78 -9.30
C GLU A 19 -3.26 1.46 -9.40
N ALA A 20 -2.50 0.37 -9.50
CA ALA A 20 -3.11 -0.95 -9.59
C ALA A 20 -3.81 -1.32 -8.30
N ILE A 21 -3.22 -0.95 -7.17
CA ILE A 21 -3.83 -1.21 -5.88
C ILE A 21 -5.15 -0.46 -5.75
N ALA A 22 -5.16 0.81 -6.17
CA ALA A 22 -6.38 1.60 -6.11
C ALA A 22 -7.50 0.91 -6.89
N GLU A 23 -7.19 0.44 -8.10
CA GLU A 23 -8.18 -0.25 -8.91
C GLU A 23 -8.62 -1.56 -8.27
N GLU A 24 -7.67 -2.28 -7.73
CA GLU A 24 -7.96 -3.57 -7.13
C GLU A 24 -8.94 -3.44 -5.98
N VAL A 25 -8.84 -2.38 -5.21
CA VAL A 25 -9.75 -2.20 -4.08
C VAL A 25 -10.96 -1.34 -4.42
N GLY A 26 -11.14 -1.02 -5.71
CA GLY A 26 -12.39 -0.43 -6.16
C GLY A 26 -12.40 1.07 -6.35
N TYR A 27 -11.23 1.71 -6.40
CA TYR A 27 -11.16 3.15 -6.63
C TYR A 27 -10.67 3.40 -8.04
N GLN A 28 -11.42 4.17 -8.80
CA GLN A 28 -11.03 4.47 -10.17
C GLN A 28 -10.04 5.62 -10.23
N ASP A 29 -10.09 6.52 -9.26
CA ASP A 29 -9.25 7.71 -9.26
C ASP A 29 -8.13 7.50 -8.25
N THR A 30 -6.92 7.32 -8.76
CA THR A 30 -5.76 7.09 -7.90
C THR A 30 -5.48 8.28 -7.00
N SER A 31 -5.69 9.49 -7.51
CA SER A 31 -5.46 10.67 -6.69
C SER A 31 -6.41 10.73 -5.51
N PHE A 32 -7.67 10.42 -5.76
CA PHE A 32 -8.65 10.39 -4.69
C PHE A 32 -8.29 9.31 -3.67
N PHE A 33 -7.92 8.13 -4.17
CA PHE A 33 -7.51 7.05 -3.30
C PHE A 33 -6.34 7.47 -2.42
N GLY A 34 -5.35 8.11 -3.01
CA GLY A 34 -4.18 8.54 -2.27
C GLY A 34 -4.51 9.52 -1.17
N ARG A 35 -5.37 10.49 -1.47
CA ARG A 35 -5.76 11.47 -0.46
C ARG A 35 -6.56 10.83 0.65
N LEU A 36 -7.48 9.95 0.29
CA LEU A 36 -8.28 9.26 1.28
C LEU A 36 -7.42 8.37 2.17
N PHE A 37 -6.50 7.66 1.55
CA PHE A 37 -5.58 6.78 2.29
C PHE A 37 -4.78 7.59 3.30
N ARG A 38 -4.20 8.71 2.84
CA ARG A 38 -3.41 9.53 3.75
C ARG A 38 -4.25 10.09 4.88
N ARG A 39 -5.48 10.49 4.57
CA ARG A 39 -6.37 11.04 5.57
C ARG A 39 -6.71 10.03 6.65
N LYS A 40 -6.96 8.79 6.24
CA LYS A 40 -7.38 7.76 7.19
C LYS A 40 -6.22 7.06 7.88
N VAL A 41 -5.12 6.90 7.17
CA VAL A 41 -3.99 6.13 7.65
C VAL A 41 -2.89 7.01 8.23
N GLY A 42 -2.78 8.23 7.72
CA GLY A 42 -1.74 9.15 8.19
C GLY A 42 -0.52 9.19 7.30
N LEU A 43 -0.43 8.32 6.33
CA LEU A 43 0.66 8.28 5.38
C LEU A 43 0.08 8.12 3.98
N THR A 44 0.78 8.62 2.97
CA THR A 44 0.38 8.31 1.61
C THR A 44 0.64 6.83 1.36
N PRO A 45 0.00 6.26 0.32
CA PRO A 45 0.27 4.85 0.01
C PRO A 45 1.74 4.55 -0.22
N GLN A 46 2.44 5.46 -0.92
CA GLN A 46 3.86 5.23 -1.16
C GLN A 46 4.67 5.32 0.12
N GLN A 47 4.35 6.29 0.97
CA GLN A 47 5.04 6.38 2.25
C GLN A 47 4.78 5.15 3.10
N TYR A 48 3.55 4.67 3.06
CA TYR A 48 3.20 3.47 3.80
C TYR A 48 4.03 2.28 3.31
N ARG A 49 4.13 2.13 1.98
CA ARG A 49 4.91 1.03 1.42
C ARG A 49 6.37 1.12 1.80
N LEU A 50 6.94 2.33 1.72
CA LEU A 50 8.34 2.49 2.08
C LEU A 50 8.60 2.11 3.52
N ARG A 51 7.65 2.45 4.38
CA ARG A 51 7.84 2.20 5.80
C ARG A 51 7.58 0.75 6.18
N PHE A 52 6.49 0.19 5.69
CA PHE A 52 6.09 -1.13 6.11
C PHE A 52 6.37 -2.20 5.09
N GLY A 53 6.36 -1.88 3.83
CA GLY A 53 6.70 -2.83 2.79
C GLY A 53 8.16 -3.20 2.81
N SER A 54 9.00 -2.21 3.01
CA SER A 54 10.42 -2.45 3.09
C SER A 54 10.78 -3.34 4.27
N LEU A 55 10.16 -3.07 5.39
CA LEU A 55 10.40 -3.86 6.57
C LEU A 55 10.00 -5.31 6.36
N ARG A 56 8.84 -5.51 5.79
CA ARG A 56 8.38 -6.86 5.55
C ARG A 56 9.26 -7.57 4.53
N ARG A 57 9.71 -6.85 3.54
CA ARG A 57 10.60 -7.44 2.53
C ARG A 57 11.91 -7.85 3.16
N SER A 58 12.44 -7.03 4.05
CA SER A 58 13.66 -7.35 4.74
C SER A 58 13.51 -8.60 5.57
N LEU A 59 12.41 -8.70 6.26
CA LEU A 59 12.18 -9.87 7.10
C LEU A 59 11.95 -11.11 6.26
N GLY A 60 11.21 -10.98 5.18
CA GLY A 60 10.85 -12.14 4.38
C GLY A 60 11.93 -12.59 3.44
N GLY A 61 12.57 -11.64 2.79
CA GLY A 61 13.50 -12.01 1.77
C GLY A 61 14.94 -11.91 2.18
N GLY A 62 15.09 -11.55 3.37
CA GLY A 62 16.42 -11.20 3.78
C GLY A 62 17.43 -12.24 3.53
N ARG A 63 17.03 -13.25 3.30
CA ARG A 63 17.85 -14.02 2.99
C ARG A 63 18.61 -13.70 2.00
N GLY A 64 18.26 -13.38 1.42
CA GLY A 64 19.00 -13.15 0.49
C GLY A 64 20.02 -12.27 0.48
N ARG A 65 20.19 -11.99 0.71
CA ARG A 65 21.03 -11.43 0.59
C ARG A 65 21.60 -11.56 0.50
#